data_1c6b0e431615a9b53ba90cd6093ec558
#
_entry.id   1c6b0e431615a9b53ba90cd6093ec558
#
_cell.length_a   1.000
_cell.length_b   1.000
_cell.length_c   1.000
_cell.angle_alpha   90.00
_cell.angle_beta   90.00
_cell.angle_gamma   90.00
#
_symmetry.space_group_name_H-M   'P 1'
#
loop_
_entity.id
_entity.type
_entity.pdbx_description
1 polymer ?
#
loop_
_entity_poly.entity_id
_entity_poly.type
_entity_poly.pdbx_seq_one_letter_code
_entity_poly.pdbx_strand_id
1 'polypeptide(L)'
;DGTRVLVERLWPRGVSKERAKIDIWCKDVAPSAELRKWYSHDRSKWGEFRKRYLAELEGNGKVGSLKRMAEGRTVTLVFSTKDAEISGARVLLDLLAGDEDQVVL
;
A
#
# COMPACT_ATOMS: atom_id res chain seq x y z
N ASP A 1 12.14 3.51 13.87
CA ASP A 1 11.00 3.36 13.20
C ASP A 1 10.80 3.95 11.80
N GLY A 2 11.42 5.06 11.43
CA GLY A 2 11.33 5.58 10.07
C GLY A 2 10.01 6.29 9.76
N THR A 3 9.81 6.60 8.50
CA THR A 3 8.62 7.31 8.02
C THR A 3 7.46 6.34 7.84
N ARG A 4 6.33 6.62 8.48
CA ARG A 4 5.14 5.77 8.38
C ARG A 4 4.21 6.33 7.30
N VAL A 5 3.99 5.55 6.27
CA VAL A 5 3.20 5.95 5.10
C VAL A 5 1.95 5.08 5.02
N LEU A 6 0.79 5.71 5.15
CA LEU A 6 -0.48 5.01 4.98
C LEU A 6 -0.77 4.90 3.47
N VAL A 7 -0.92 3.67 3.00
CA VAL A 7 -1.12 3.38 1.57
C VAL A 7 -2.53 2.89 1.26
N GLU A 8 -3.51 3.40 2.01
CA GLU A 8 -4.92 3.09 1.82
C GLU A 8 -5.63 4.28 1.20
N ARG A 9 -6.65 4.02 0.39
CA ARG A 9 -7.44 5.09 -0.22
C ARG A 9 -8.31 5.81 0.81
N LEU A 10 -8.81 5.06 1.79
CA LEU A 10 -9.63 5.60 2.87
C LEU A 10 -8.92 5.41 4.20
N TRP A 11 -9.17 6.32 5.14
CA TRP A 11 -8.64 6.16 6.50
C TRP A 11 -9.26 4.92 7.15
N PRO A 12 -8.45 4.06 7.79
CA PRO A 12 -8.97 2.84 8.40
C PRO A 12 -10.01 3.15 9.48
N ARG A 13 -11.13 2.44 9.42
CA ARG A 13 -12.24 2.63 10.36
C ARG A 13 -11.80 2.27 11.79
N GLY A 14 -12.14 3.15 12.74
CA GLY A 14 -11.86 2.89 14.14
C GLY A 14 -10.42 3.15 14.57
N VAL A 15 -9.59 3.71 13.71
CA VAL A 15 -8.19 3.98 14.03
C VAL A 15 -7.99 5.49 14.22
N SER A 16 -7.52 5.88 15.42
CA SER A 16 -7.24 7.29 15.69
C SER A 16 -5.90 7.70 15.08
N LYS A 17 -5.72 9.00 14.88
CA LYS A 17 -4.45 9.53 14.38
C LYS A 17 -3.30 9.23 15.34
N GLU A 18 -3.56 9.34 16.64
CA GLU A 18 -2.55 9.07 17.66
C GLU A 18 -2.10 7.61 17.65
N ARG A 19 -3.05 6.70 17.44
CA ARG A 19 -2.76 5.28 17.40
C ARG A 19 -2.00 4.90 16.13
N ALA A 20 -2.42 5.45 14.99
CA ALA A 20 -1.82 5.12 13.70
C ALA A 20 -0.42 5.72 13.53
N LYS A 21 -0.20 6.92 14.08
CA LYS A 21 1.08 7.64 13.99
C LYS A 21 1.57 7.76 12.55
N ILE A 22 0.67 8.15 11.66
CA ILE A 22 0.97 8.27 10.23
C ILE A 22 1.68 9.60 9.97
N ASP A 23 2.80 9.54 9.26
CA ASP A 23 3.54 10.74 8.83
C ASP A 23 3.02 11.24 7.50
N ILE A 24 2.72 10.31 6.58
CA ILE A 24 2.25 10.65 5.23
C ILE A 24 1.10 9.72 4.86
N TRP A 25 0.04 10.29 4.33
CA TRP A 25 -1.07 9.51 3.76
C TRP A 25 -0.97 9.56 2.24
N CYS A 26 -0.53 8.46 1.64
CA CYS A 26 -0.32 8.36 0.20
C CYS A 26 -1.44 7.55 -0.44
N LYS A 27 -2.64 8.11 -0.48
CA LYS A 27 -3.81 7.42 -1.01
C LYS A 27 -3.75 7.18 -2.52
N ASP A 28 -2.95 7.97 -3.23
CA ASP A 28 -2.85 7.86 -4.68
C ASP A 28 -2.13 6.60 -5.16
N VAL A 29 -1.42 5.90 -4.29
CA VAL A 29 -0.78 4.63 -4.65
C VAL A 29 -1.65 3.42 -4.33
N ALA A 30 -2.81 3.62 -3.71
CA ALA A 30 -3.75 2.53 -3.45
C ALA A 30 -4.42 2.08 -4.75
N PRO A 31 -4.90 0.82 -4.82
CA PRO A 31 -5.65 0.37 -5.99
C PRO A 31 -6.89 1.22 -6.21
N SER A 32 -7.33 1.35 -7.46
CA SER A 32 -8.56 2.07 -7.76
C SER A 32 -9.76 1.44 -7.06
N ALA A 33 -10.80 2.23 -6.84
CA ALA A 33 -12.03 1.72 -6.22
C ALA A 33 -12.64 0.59 -7.05
N GLU A 34 -12.59 0.70 -8.37
CA GLU A 34 -13.11 -0.32 -9.29
C GLU A 34 -12.34 -1.64 -9.13
N LEU A 35 -11.01 -1.55 -9.08
CA LEU A 35 -10.17 -2.75 -8.94
C LEU A 35 -10.40 -3.41 -7.58
N ARG A 36 -10.51 -2.62 -6.51
CA ARG A 36 -10.76 -3.14 -5.18
C ARG A 36 -12.11 -3.87 -5.10
N LYS A 37 -13.14 -3.29 -5.69
CA LYS A 37 -14.47 -3.93 -5.72
C LYS A 37 -14.45 -5.22 -6.50
N TRP A 38 -13.77 -5.22 -7.64
CA TRP A 38 -13.65 -6.43 -8.46
C TRP A 38 -12.92 -7.54 -7.71
N TYR A 39 -11.84 -7.20 -7.03
CA TYR A 39 -11.02 -8.18 -6.30
C TYR A 39 -11.76 -8.75 -5.08
N SER A 40 -12.30 -7.88 -4.26
CA SER A 40 -13.12 -8.23 -3.09
C SER A 40 -12.50 -9.33 -2.20
N HIS A 41 -11.18 -9.31 -2.03
CA HIS A 41 -10.41 -10.30 -1.24
C HIS A 41 -10.59 -11.75 -1.70
N ASP A 42 -10.90 -11.96 -2.96
CA ASP A 42 -11.05 -13.29 -3.53
C ASP A 42 -9.68 -13.83 -3.96
N ARG A 43 -9.17 -14.81 -3.21
CA ARG A 43 -7.84 -15.38 -3.48
C ARG A 43 -7.67 -15.89 -4.91
N SER A 44 -8.75 -16.40 -5.51
CA SER A 44 -8.67 -16.90 -6.89
C SER A 44 -8.36 -15.80 -7.89
N LYS A 45 -8.59 -14.55 -7.53
CA LYS A 45 -8.33 -13.39 -8.38
C LYS A 45 -6.98 -12.73 -8.10
N TRP A 46 -6.20 -13.25 -7.18
CA TRP A 46 -4.96 -12.59 -6.74
C TRP A 46 -4.00 -12.30 -7.90
N GLY A 47 -3.72 -13.29 -8.74
CA GLY A 47 -2.80 -13.11 -9.85
C GLY A 47 -3.23 -12.02 -10.82
N GLU A 48 -4.51 -11.99 -11.15
CA GLU A 48 -5.07 -10.98 -12.05
C GLU A 48 -5.13 -9.61 -11.35
N PHE A 49 -5.49 -9.57 -10.07
CA PHE A 49 -5.49 -8.34 -9.29
C PHE A 49 -4.09 -7.70 -9.28
N ARG A 50 -3.07 -8.51 -8.99
CA ARG A 50 -1.69 -8.05 -8.97
C ARG A 50 -1.29 -7.45 -10.32
N LYS A 51 -1.62 -8.13 -11.39
CA LYS A 51 -1.31 -7.67 -12.75
C LYS A 51 -1.98 -6.34 -13.06
N ARG A 52 -3.27 -6.22 -12.74
CA ARG A 52 -4.04 -5.00 -12.98
C ARG A 52 -3.54 -3.84 -12.13
N TYR A 53 -3.22 -4.11 -10.88
CA TYR A 53 -2.72 -3.07 -9.97
C TYR A 53 -1.34 -2.58 -10.44
N LEU A 54 -0.45 -3.47 -10.84
CA LEU A 54 0.85 -3.08 -11.39
C LEU A 54 0.68 -2.17 -12.62
N ALA A 55 -0.30 -2.47 -13.47
CA ALA A 55 -0.59 -1.63 -14.62
C ALA A 55 -1.07 -0.24 -14.20
N GLU A 56 -1.91 -0.16 -13.15
CA GLU A 56 -2.34 1.14 -12.62
C GLU A 56 -1.15 1.94 -12.08
N LEU A 57 -0.20 1.26 -11.43
CA LEU A 57 0.95 1.91 -10.82
C LEU A 57 1.99 2.36 -11.86
N GLU A 58 2.03 1.74 -13.00
CA GLU A 58 3.05 2.00 -14.02
C GLU A 58 3.09 3.47 -14.45
N GLY A 59 1.94 4.12 -14.56
CA GLY A 59 1.88 5.52 -14.92
C GLY A 59 1.77 6.47 -13.74
N ASN A 60 1.96 5.96 -12.53
CA ASN A 60 1.70 6.74 -11.32
C ASN A 60 2.98 7.35 -10.75
N GLY A 61 3.09 8.68 -10.87
CA GLY A 61 4.28 9.41 -10.39
C GLY A 61 4.51 9.32 -8.89
N LYS A 62 3.45 9.00 -8.10
CA LYS A 62 3.60 8.87 -6.65
C LYS A 62 4.44 7.65 -6.27
N VAL A 63 4.45 6.62 -7.10
CA VAL A 63 5.30 5.45 -6.88
C VAL A 63 6.78 5.86 -6.92
N GLY A 64 7.15 6.69 -7.88
CA GLY A 64 8.51 7.22 -7.95
C GLY A 64 8.88 8.04 -6.71
N SER A 65 7.92 8.81 -6.20
CA SER A 65 8.13 9.58 -4.97
C SER A 65 8.38 8.66 -3.78
N LEU A 66 7.62 7.55 -3.67
CA LEU A 66 7.84 6.57 -2.61
C LEU A 66 9.22 5.92 -2.72
N LYS A 67 9.63 5.56 -3.93
CA LYS A 67 10.95 4.97 -4.14
C LYS A 67 12.06 5.91 -3.70
N ARG A 68 11.96 7.17 -4.06
CA ARG A 68 12.95 8.17 -3.65
C ARG A 68 12.97 8.36 -2.13
N MET A 69 11.80 8.34 -1.52
CA MET A 69 11.68 8.46 -0.07
C MET A 69 12.34 7.28 0.65
N ALA A 70 12.25 6.09 0.07
CA ALA A 70 12.83 4.88 0.65
C ALA A 70 14.35 4.83 0.52
N GLU A 71 14.92 5.59 -0.41
CA GLU A 71 16.38 5.63 -0.59
C GLU A 71 17.06 6.25 0.64
N GLY A 72 17.92 5.48 1.28
CA GLY A 72 18.67 5.95 2.44
C GLY A 72 17.84 6.17 3.71
N ARG A 73 16.58 5.70 3.72
CA ARG A 73 15.68 5.85 4.87
C ARG A 73 14.88 4.58 5.05
N THR A 74 14.41 4.39 6.29
CA THR A 74 13.43 3.34 6.56
C THR A 74 12.03 3.91 6.29
N VAL A 75 11.27 3.22 5.45
CA VAL A 75 9.87 3.55 5.18
C VAL A 75 9.02 2.40 5.67
N THR A 76 8.01 2.69 6.47
CA THR A 76 7.08 1.69 6.96
C THR A 76 5.74 1.88 6.24
N LEU A 77 5.31 0.88 5.47
CA LEU A 77 4.02 0.91 4.82
C LEU A 77 2.94 0.49 5.82
N VAL A 78 1.93 1.33 5.99
CA VAL A 78 0.85 1.08 6.93
C VAL A 78 -0.43 0.82 6.15
N PHE A 79 -1.12 -0.26 6.47
CA PHE A 79 -2.33 -0.64 5.77
C PHE A 79 -3.25 -1.45 6.69
N SER A 80 -4.49 -1.66 6.25
CA SER A 80 -5.48 -2.40 7.01
C SER A 80 -6.04 -3.51 6.14
N THR A 81 -5.70 -4.76 6.47
CA THR A 81 -6.19 -5.93 5.75
C THR A 81 -5.99 -7.17 6.60
N LYS A 82 -6.83 -8.19 6.38
CA LYS A 82 -6.69 -9.46 7.05
C LYS A 82 -5.69 -10.38 6.35
N ASP A 83 -5.51 -10.22 5.05
CA ASP A 83 -4.63 -11.07 4.23
C ASP A 83 -3.51 -10.22 3.61
N ALA A 84 -2.49 -9.90 4.42
CA ALA A 84 -1.41 -9.04 3.98
C ALA A 84 -0.67 -9.58 2.76
N GLU A 85 -0.55 -10.90 2.64
CA GLU A 85 0.19 -11.52 1.55
C GLU A 85 -0.48 -11.41 0.18
N ILE A 86 -1.78 -11.17 0.17
CA ILE A 86 -2.54 -11.02 -1.07
C ILE A 86 -3.23 -9.66 -1.15
N SER A 87 -2.59 -8.65 -0.60
CA SER A 87 -3.12 -7.28 -0.56
C SER A 87 -2.36 -6.36 -1.49
N GLY A 88 -2.92 -5.17 -1.73
CA GLY A 88 -2.22 -4.13 -2.48
C GLY A 88 -0.90 -3.75 -1.84
N ALA A 89 -0.80 -3.79 -0.50
CA ALA A 89 0.44 -3.50 0.19
C ALA A 89 1.54 -4.50 -0.18
N ARG A 90 1.20 -5.78 -0.39
CA ARG A 90 2.17 -6.79 -0.83
C ARG A 90 2.74 -6.40 -2.20
N VAL A 91 1.89 -5.95 -3.10
CA VAL A 91 2.34 -5.53 -4.43
C VAL A 91 3.28 -4.34 -4.32
N LEU A 92 2.95 -3.35 -3.48
CA LEU A 92 3.81 -2.19 -3.27
C LEU A 92 5.16 -2.57 -2.68
N LEU A 93 5.18 -3.48 -1.69
CA LEU A 93 6.42 -3.96 -1.10
C LEU A 93 7.31 -4.60 -2.14
N ASP A 94 6.74 -5.46 -2.98
CA ASP A 94 7.49 -6.12 -4.05
C ASP A 94 8.04 -5.11 -5.05
N LEU A 95 7.24 -4.11 -5.39
CA LEU A 95 7.63 -3.09 -6.36
C LEU A 95 8.77 -2.20 -5.85
N LEU A 96 8.73 -1.85 -4.56
CA LEU A 96 9.78 -1.03 -3.95
C LEU A 96 11.07 -1.81 -3.75
N ALA A 97 10.98 -3.13 -3.61
CA ALA A 97 12.11 -4.06 -3.56
C ALA A 97 13.22 -3.65 -2.59
N GLY A 98 12.84 -3.24 -1.39
CA GLY A 98 13.81 -2.75 -0.41
C GLY A 98 13.57 -3.32 0.97
N ASP A 99 14.08 -2.64 1.97
CA ASP A 99 13.98 -3.05 3.37
C ASP A 99 12.79 -2.39 4.06
N GLU A 100 11.70 -2.16 3.32
CA GLU A 100 10.52 -1.53 3.85
C GLU A 100 9.84 -2.43 4.89
N ASP A 101 9.52 -1.85 6.02
CA ASP A 101 8.72 -2.51 7.03
C ASP A 101 7.24 -2.38 6.68
N GLN A 102 6.42 -3.18 7.33
CA GLN A 102 4.97 -3.09 7.15
C GLN A 102 4.27 -3.15 8.50
N VAL A 103 3.17 -2.41 8.60
CA VAL A 103 2.30 -2.42 9.78
C VAL A 103 0.87 -2.63 9.32
N VAL A 104 0.23 -3.66 9.85
CA VAL A 104 -1.20 -3.93 9.62
C VAL A 104 -1.99 -3.35 10.78
N LEU A 105 -2.89 -2.45 10.48
CA LEU A 105 -3.73 -1.78 11.49
C LEU A 105 -4.95 -2.60 11.91
#